data_a8abc9fe27d8cfc6ebd4fe1d61a479c1
#
_entry.id   a8abc9fe27d8cfc6ebd4fe1d61a479c1
#
_cell.length_a   1.000
_cell.length_b   1.000
_cell.length_c   1.000
_cell.angle_alpha   90.00
_cell.angle_beta   90.00
_cell.angle_gamma   90.00
#
_symmetry.space_group_name_H-M   'P 1'
#
loop_
_entity.id
_entity.type
_entity.pdbx_description
1 polymer ?
#
loop_
_entity_poly.entity_id
_entity_poly.type
_entity_poly.pdbx_seq_one_letter_code
_entity_poly.pdbx_strand_id
1 'polypeptide(L)'
;MQTTDTNTWEIKRQIEDNNFKRYVLSVVSGQEELVIENLRERMKKQNIEDAVQDYMSPMVNESSLKKWEKVIKQRKLYPGYVFVCSKMNDKIRYVIRNTPGVRLIVGAETRPIPLTDDEYTKILEQIQKSQERSELKIPFKEGDLVMLKTGDFKGMKWTMRTIDAEKNTAIVNIEMLGRLTPVVIDLDKIELMS
;
A
#
# COMPACT_ATOMS: atom_id res chain seq x y z
N MET A 1 -18.82 5.86 -13.56
CA MET A 1 -17.55 5.35 -13.07
C MET A 1 -17.52 5.61 -11.58
N GLN A 2 -17.91 4.61 -10.78
CA GLN A 2 -17.97 4.73 -9.33
C GLN A 2 -16.67 4.13 -8.77
N THR A 3 -15.86 4.98 -8.20
CA THR A 3 -14.71 4.61 -7.37
C THR A 3 -15.24 3.98 -6.10
N THR A 4 -14.98 2.70 -5.92
CA THR A 4 -15.28 1.96 -4.70
C THR A 4 -14.32 2.39 -3.59
N ASP A 5 -14.70 3.45 -2.88
CA ASP A 5 -14.18 3.70 -1.53
C ASP A 5 -14.69 2.60 -0.61
N THR A 6 -13.97 1.50 -0.55
CA THR A 6 -14.24 0.44 0.42
C THR A 6 -13.82 0.95 1.79
N ASN A 7 -14.78 1.49 2.49
CA ASN A 7 -14.65 2.16 3.77
C ASN A 7 -14.11 1.17 4.84
N THR A 8 -13.04 1.53 5.50
CA THR A 8 -12.34 0.70 6.52
C THR A 8 -13.27 0.15 7.62
N TRP A 9 -14.43 0.79 7.86
CA TRP A 9 -15.43 0.33 8.84
C TRP A 9 -16.32 -0.81 8.32
N GLU A 10 -16.54 -0.91 7.01
CA GLU A 10 -17.24 -2.07 6.42
C GLU A 10 -16.41 -3.33 6.54
N ILE A 11 -15.09 -3.21 6.37
CA ILE A 11 -14.14 -4.32 6.57
C ILE A 11 -14.18 -4.80 8.03
N LYS A 12 -14.30 -3.89 9.01
CA LYS A 12 -14.43 -4.25 10.43
C LYS A 12 -15.75 -4.93 10.78
N ARG A 13 -16.86 -4.58 10.11
CA ARG A 13 -18.16 -5.21 10.35
C ARG A 13 -18.26 -6.66 9.88
N GLN A 14 -17.46 -7.05 8.91
CA GLN A 14 -17.42 -8.42 8.37
C GLN A 14 -16.60 -9.39 9.22
N ILE A 15 -15.92 -8.91 10.27
CA ILE A 15 -15.13 -9.74 11.21
C ILE A 15 -16.04 -10.52 12.20
N GLU A 16 -17.32 -10.17 12.29
CA GLU A 16 -18.23 -10.74 13.32
C GLU A 16 -18.76 -12.15 13.02
N ASP A 17 -18.58 -12.68 11.81
CA ASP A 17 -18.90 -14.11 11.58
C ASP A 17 -17.68 -14.96 11.95
N ASN A 18 -17.66 -15.48 13.18
CA ASN A 18 -16.58 -16.19 13.88
C ASN A 18 -15.97 -17.40 13.14
N ASN A 19 -16.46 -17.73 11.93
CA ASN A 19 -16.02 -18.87 11.13
C ASN A 19 -15.12 -18.51 9.94
N PHE A 20 -15.08 -17.23 9.50
CA PHE A 20 -14.19 -16.79 8.43
C PHE A 20 -12.82 -16.44 8.98
N LYS A 21 -11.78 -17.02 8.38
CA LYS A 21 -10.38 -16.73 8.74
C LYS A 21 -9.60 -16.37 7.47
N ARG A 22 -8.57 -15.56 7.64
CA ARG A 22 -7.70 -15.13 6.54
C ARG A 22 -6.51 -16.05 6.41
N TYR A 23 -6.28 -16.52 5.19
CA TYR A 23 -5.17 -17.39 4.84
C TYR A 23 -4.32 -16.74 3.76
N VAL A 24 -3.04 -17.08 3.75
CA VAL A 24 -2.09 -16.57 2.77
C VAL A 24 -1.76 -17.68 1.78
N LEU A 25 -1.87 -17.38 0.50
CA LEU A 25 -1.49 -18.27 -0.59
C LEU A 25 -0.19 -17.77 -1.21
N SER A 26 0.79 -18.64 -1.35
CA SER A 26 1.93 -18.37 -2.22
C SER A 26 1.56 -18.73 -3.65
N VAL A 27 1.75 -17.79 -4.56
CA VAL A 27 1.38 -17.92 -5.96
C VAL A 27 2.54 -17.55 -6.88
N VAL A 28 2.38 -17.74 -8.18
CA VAL A 28 3.37 -17.27 -9.16
C VAL A 28 3.35 -15.73 -9.16
N SER A 29 4.50 -15.12 -8.89
CA SER A 29 4.64 -13.67 -8.87
C SER A 29 4.28 -13.06 -10.24
N GLY A 30 3.48 -11.99 -10.21
CA GLY A 30 2.94 -11.35 -11.42
C GLY A 30 1.63 -11.96 -11.93
N GLN A 31 1.18 -13.08 -11.37
CA GLN A 31 -0.07 -13.74 -11.76
C GLN A 31 -1.14 -13.69 -10.66
N GLU A 32 -0.98 -12.84 -9.66
CA GLU A 32 -1.84 -12.82 -8.47
C GLU A 32 -3.31 -12.57 -8.84
N GLU A 33 -3.58 -11.60 -9.73
CA GLU A 33 -4.93 -11.30 -10.20
C GLU A 33 -5.54 -12.46 -11.00
N LEU A 34 -4.75 -13.05 -11.89
CA LEU A 34 -5.17 -14.23 -12.67
C LEU A 34 -5.50 -15.42 -11.75
N VAL A 35 -4.70 -15.60 -10.69
CA VAL A 35 -4.97 -16.65 -9.68
C VAL A 35 -6.25 -16.35 -8.93
N ILE A 36 -6.52 -15.10 -8.55
CA ILE A 36 -7.76 -14.69 -7.91
C ILE A 36 -8.96 -14.99 -8.81
N GLU A 37 -8.87 -14.66 -10.09
CA GLU A 37 -9.92 -14.93 -11.06
C GLU A 37 -10.18 -16.43 -11.21
N ASN A 38 -9.12 -17.22 -11.38
CA ASN A 38 -9.21 -18.69 -11.45
C ASN A 38 -9.81 -19.30 -10.18
N LEU A 39 -9.48 -18.77 -8.99
CA LEU A 39 -10.05 -19.21 -7.73
C LEU A 39 -11.55 -18.94 -7.69
N ARG A 40 -11.98 -17.72 -8.04
CA ARG A 40 -13.41 -17.34 -8.09
C ARG A 40 -14.21 -18.25 -9.01
N GLU A 41 -13.73 -18.47 -10.23
CA GLU A 41 -14.39 -19.36 -11.19
C GLU A 41 -14.51 -20.80 -10.68
N ARG A 42 -13.43 -21.31 -10.08
CA ARG A 42 -13.42 -22.68 -9.56
C ARG A 42 -14.34 -22.87 -8.36
N MET A 43 -14.37 -21.89 -7.43
CA MET A 43 -15.29 -21.90 -6.28
C MET A 43 -16.74 -21.88 -6.77
N LYS A 44 -17.05 -21.05 -7.77
CA LYS A 44 -18.37 -20.98 -8.40
C LYS A 44 -18.76 -22.30 -9.07
N LYS A 45 -17.86 -22.89 -9.86
CA LYS A 45 -18.11 -24.20 -10.52
C LYS A 45 -18.38 -25.33 -9.52
N GLN A 46 -17.87 -25.22 -8.30
CA GLN A 46 -18.07 -26.19 -7.23
C GLN A 46 -19.23 -25.85 -6.28
N ASN A 47 -19.96 -24.75 -6.52
CA ASN A 47 -21.00 -24.20 -5.66
C ASN A 47 -20.55 -24.05 -4.19
N ILE A 48 -19.37 -23.44 -3.99
CA ILE A 48 -18.77 -23.17 -2.66
C ILE A 48 -18.30 -21.73 -2.52
N GLU A 49 -18.78 -20.84 -3.36
CA GLU A 49 -18.43 -19.40 -3.31
C GLU A 49 -18.82 -18.76 -1.98
N ASP A 50 -19.94 -19.17 -1.37
CA ASP A 50 -20.41 -18.63 -0.08
C ASP A 50 -19.45 -18.92 1.08
N ALA A 51 -18.54 -19.87 0.92
CA ALA A 51 -17.54 -20.21 1.91
C ALA A 51 -16.26 -19.35 1.78
N VAL A 52 -16.19 -18.48 0.78
CA VAL A 52 -15.08 -17.53 0.58
C VAL A 52 -15.65 -16.12 0.50
N GLN A 53 -15.26 -15.30 1.45
CA GLN A 53 -15.75 -13.95 1.60
C GLN A 53 -14.98 -12.94 0.71
N ASP A 54 -13.65 -13.08 0.64
CA ASP A 54 -12.81 -12.12 -0.06
C ASP A 54 -11.50 -12.74 -0.55
N TYR A 55 -10.94 -12.10 -1.59
CA TYR A 55 -9.61 -12.34 -2.14
C TYR A 55 -8.90 -11.00 -2.29
N MET A 56 -7.69 -10.89 -1.79
CA MET A 56 -6.93 -9.65 -1.81
C MET A 56 -5.48 -9.88 -2.24
N SER A 57 -5.01 -9.08 -3.18
CA SER A 57 -3.58 -8.86 -3.45
C SER A 57 -3.25 -7.43 -3.01
N PRO A 58 -2.64 -7.24 -1.83
CA PRO A 58 -2.45 -5.91 -1.27
C PRO A 58 -1.60 -5.03 -2.17
N MET A 59 -2.11 -3.85 -2.51
CA MET A 59 -1.44 -2.83 -3.31
C MET A 59 -1.10 -1.63 -2.45
N VAL A 60 0.06 -1.04 -2.68
CA VAL A 60 0.50 0.22 -2.08
C VAL A 60 0.79 1.23 -3.17
N ASN A 61 0.52 2.49 -2.87
CA ASN A 61 0.85 3.60 -3.74
C ASN A 61 2.30 4.01 -3.49
N GLU A 62 3.09 4.02 -4.52
CA GLU A 62 4.45 4.55 -4.54
C GLU A 62 4.48 5.82 -5.37
N SER A 63 4.76 6.95 -4.74
CA SER A 63 4.86 8.22 -5.44
C SER A 63 6.30 8.45 -5.90
N SER A 64 6.47 8.76 -7.18
CA SER A 64 7.77 9.14 -7.74
C SER A 64 7.64 10.42 -8.56
N LEU A 65 8.68 11.24 -8.55
CA LEU A 65 8.76 12.43 -9.41
C LEU A 65 9.46 12.05 -10.71
N LYS A 66 8.73 12.14 -11.83
CA LYS A 66 9.30 12.05 -13.16
C LYS A 66 9.06 13.37 -13.90
N LYS A 67 10.13 14.01 -14.37
CA LYS A 67 10.05 15.27 -15.15
C LYS A 67 9.10 16.29 -14.52
N TRP A 68 9.20 16.46 -13.16
CA TRP A 68 8.41 17.45 -12.40
C TRP A 68 6.93 17.12 -12.19
N GLU A 69 6.49 15.97 -12.66
CA GLU A 69 5.14 15.48 -12.39
C GLU A 69 5.18 14.38 -11.33
N LYS A 70 4.29 14.49 -10.34
CA LYS A 70 4.07 13.43 -9.35
C LYS A 70 3.39 12.26 -10.04
N VAL A 71 4.12 11.18 -10.24
CA VAL A 71 3.60 9.93 -10.78
C VAL A 71 3.35 8.98 -9.63
N ILE A 72 2.08 8.63 -9.42
CA ILE A 72 1.69 7.60 -8.46
C ILE A 72 1.68 6.27 -9.20
N LYS A 73 2.50 5.33 -8.77
CA LYS A 73 2.50 3.96 -9.27
C LYS A 73 1.96 3.04 -8.17
N GLN A 74 1.11 2.13 -8.57
CA GLN A 74 0.70 1.05 -7.68
C GLN A 74 1.72 -0.09 -7.75
N ARG A 75 2.14 -0.54 -6.58
CA ARG A 75 3.03 -1.68 -6.40
C ARG A 75 2.38 -2.68 -5.45
N LYS A 76 2.57 -3.96 -5.72
CA LYS A 76 2.14 -5.01 -4.79
C LYS A 76 2.95 -4.93 -3.50
N LEU A 77 2.27 -4.92 -2.37
CA LEU A 77 2.91 -4.92 -1.06
C LEU A 77 3.65 -6.24 -0.83
N TYR A 78 3.02 -7.36 -1.23
CA TYR A 78 3.59 -8.70 -1.15
C TYR A 78 3.49 -9.40 -2.52
N PRO A 79 4.47 -9.20 -3.43
CA PRO A 79 4.49 -9.90 -4.71
C PRO A 79 4.56 -11.42 -4.51
N GLY A 80 3.76 -12.18 -5.25
CA GLY A 80 3.68 -13.63 -5.15
C GLY A 80 2.82 -14.15 -4.00
N TYR A 81 2.01 -13.27 -3.38
CA TYR A 81 1.08 -13.66 -2.32
C TYR A 81 -0.34 -13.13 -2.59
N VAL A 82 -1.31 -13.98 -2.29
CA VAL A 82 -2.75 -13.67 -2.31
C VAL A 82 -3.34 -14.02 -0.96
N PHE A 83 -4.16 -13.13 -0.44
CA PHE A 83 -4.87 -13.31 0.82
C PHE A 83 -6.30 -13.76 0.52
N VAL A 84 -6.78 -14.77 1.24
CA VAL A 84 -8.13 -15.33 1.07
C VAL A 84 -8.83 -15.37 2.41
N CYS A 85 -10.01 -14.76 2.50
CA CYS A 85 -10.87 -14.86 3.67
C CYS A 85 -11.91 -15.97 3.43
N SER A 86 -11.83 -17.07 4.18
CA SER A 86 -12.68 -18.23 3.93
C SER A 86 -12.96 -19.07 5.19
N LYS A 87 -14.06 -19.83 5.14
CA LYS A 87 -14.36 -20.94 6.06
C LYS A 87 -13.60 -22.19 5.61
N MET A 88 -12.27 -22.20 5.86
CA MET A 88 -11.38 -23.24 5.34
C MET A 88 -11.82 -24.63 5.77
N ASN A 89 -12.07 -25.48 4.77
CA ASN A 89 -12.35 -26.90 4.93
C ASN A 89 -11.57 -27.70 3.86
N ASP A 90 -11.68 -29.02 3.90
CA ASP A 90 -10.95 -29.90 2.98
C ASP A 90 -11.30 -29.64 1.52
N LYS A 91 -12.58 -29.37 1.22
CA LYS A 91 -13.05 -29.09 -0.14
C LYS A 91 -12.46 -27.78 -0.68
N ILE A 92 -12.49 -26.71 0.13
CA ILE A 92 -11.91 -25.40 -0.25
C ILE A 92 -10.42 -25.54 -0.40
N ARG A 93 -9.73 -26.18 0.54
CA ARG A 93 -8.30 -26.43 0.49
C ARG A 93 -7.92 -27.20 -0.78
N TYR A 94 -8.68 -28.23 -1.15
CA TYR A 94 -8.47 -28.99 -2.38
C TYR A 94 -8.59 -28.10 -3.61
N VAL A 95 -9.65 -27.27 -3.71
CA VAL A 95 -9.84 -26.36 -4.84
C VAL A 95 -8.72 -25.35 -4.94
N ILE A 96 -8.31 -24.75 -3.82
CA ILE A 96 -7.20 -23.78 -3.79
C ILE A 96 -5.90 -24.44 -4.29
N ARG A 97 -5.51 -25.57 -3.73
CA ARG A 97 -4.27 -26.25 -4.09
C ARG A 97 -4.20 -26.69 -5.56
N ASN A 98 -5.33 -27.03 -6.15
CA ASN A 98 -5.41 -27.46 -7.55
C ASN A 98 -5.68 -26.30 -8.52
N THR A 99 -5.67 -25.05 -8.05
CA THR A 99 -5.83 -23.88 -8.92
C THR A 99 -4.49 -23.54 -9.58
N PRO A 100 -4.46 -23.39 -10.93
CA PRO A 100 -3.26 -22.99 -11.63
C PRO A 100 -2.68 -21.69 -11.07
N GLY A 101 -1.36 -21.64 -10.88
CA GLY A 101 -0.66 -20.49 -10.33
C GLY A 101 -0.53 -20.49 -8.81
N VAL A 102 -1.30 -21.29 -8.08
CA VAL A 102 -1.11 -21.50 -6.64
C VAL A 102 0.03 -22.48 -6.41
N ARG A 103 0.99 -22.11 -5.57
CA ARG A 103 2.12 -22.96 -5.17
C ARG A 103 1.83 -23.71 -3.88
N LEU A 104 1.40 -22.97 -2.86
CA LEU A 104 1.04 -23.54 -1.56
C LEU A 104 0.13 -22.58 -0.76
N ILE A 105 -0.55 -23.14 0.24
CA ILE A 105 -1.18 -22.35 1.30
C ILE A 105 -0.16 -22.23 2.42
N VAL A 106 0.11 -21.00 2.90
CA VAL A 106 1.10 -20.77 3.95
C VAL A 106 0.68 -21.45 5.24
N GLY A 107 1.61 -22.16 5.89
CA GLY A 107 1.38 -22.99 7.05
C GLY A 107 1.70 -24.46 6.82
N ALA A 108 1.22 -25.33 7.69
CA ALA A 108 1.37 -26.77 7.53
C ALA A 108 0.47 -27.28 6.39
N GLU A 109 0.95 -28.24 5.63
CA GLU A 109 0.25 -28.77 4.44
C GLU A 109 -1.14 -29.32 4.74
N THR A 110 -1.31 -29.91 5.92
CA THR A 110 -2.58 -30.46 6.40
C THR A 110 -3.41 -29.48 7.22
N ARG A 111 -2.76 -28.44 7.78
CA ARG A 111 -3.43 -27.40 8.60
C ARG A 111 -2.92 -26.01 8.18
N PRO A 112 -3.61 -25.35 7.27
CA PRO A 112 -3.33 -23.96 6.96
C PRO A 112 -3.39 -23.10 8.22
N ILE A 113 -2.39 -22.24 8.42
CA ILE A 113 -2.35 -21.32 9.55
C ILE A 113 -3.02 -20.01 9.12
N PRO A 114 -4.11 -19.60 9.78
CA PRO A 114 -4.73 -18.32 9.48
C PRO A 114 -3.85 -17.17 9.97
N LEU A 115 -3.94 -16.03 9.30
CA LEU A 115 -3.40 -14.79 9.81
C LEU A 115 -4.09 -14.41 11.12
N THR A 116 -3.31 -13.90 12.05
CA THR A 116 -3.84 -13.25 13.25
C THR A 116 -4.42 -11.87 12.92
N ASP A 117 -5.31 -11.37 13.76
CA ASP A 117 -5.90 -10.04 13.58
C ASP A 117 -4.83 -8.94 13.63
N ASP A 118 -3.80 -9.11 14.45
CA ASP A 118 -2.66 -8.18 14.54
C ASP A 118 -1.84 -8.14 13.24
N GLU A 119 -1.58 -9.29 12.63
CA GLU A 119 -0.87 -9.36 11.35
C GLU A 119 -1.68 -8.70 10.23
N TYR A 120 -2.98 -8.95 10.20
CA TYR A 120 -3.86 -8.33 9.22
C TYR A 120 -3.98 -6.82 9.41
N THR A 121 -4.11 -6.35 10.64
CA THR A 121 -4.15 -4.92 10.97
C THR A 121 -2.88 -4.21 10.50
N LYS A 122 -1.71 -4.79 10.70
CA LYS A 122 -0.44 -4.24 10.19
C LYS A 122 -0.41 -4.11 8.67
N ILE A 123 -1.00 -5.07 7.95
CA ILE A 123 -1.11 -5.00 6.49
C ILE A 123 -2.01 -3.82 6.08
N LEU A 124 -3.18 -3.67 6.72
CA LEU A 124 -4.11 -2.58 6.45
C LEU A 124 -3.48 -1.22 6.75
N GLU A 125 -2.77 -1.08 7.86
CA GLU A 125 -2.05 0.15 8.19
C GLU A 125 -1.00 0.53 7.15
N GLN A 126 -0.27 -0.45 6.61
CA GLN A 126 0.71 -0.19 5.55
C GLN A 126 0.04 0.31 4.27
N ILE A 127 -1.09 -0.28 3.89
CA ILE A 127 -1.89 0.16 2.74
C ILE A 127 -2.39 1.59 2.97
N GLN A 128 -2.99 1.86 4.12
CA GLN A 128 -3.53 3.17 4.46
C GLN A 128 -2.43 4.25 4.49
N LYS A 129 -1.30 3.99 5.15
CA LYS A 129 -0.16 4.92 5.18
C LYS A 129 0.38 5.23 3.78
N SER A 130 0.35 4.26 2.86
CA SER A 130 0.77 4.49 1.47
C SER A 130 -0.22 5.37 0.70
N GLN A 131 -1.52 5.22 0.97
CA GLN A 131 -2.57 6.06 0.38
C GLN A 131 -2.46 7.50 0.88
N GLU A 132 -2.36 7.70 2.19
CA GLU A 132 -2.19 9.03 2.80
C GLU A 132 -0.96 9.76 2.24
N ARG A 133 0.18 9.07 2.11
CA ARG A 133 1.39 9.64 1.49
C ARG A 133 1.19 10.00 0.01
N SER A 134 0.38 9.26 -0.72
CA SER A 134 0.10 9.55 -2.12
C SER A 134 -0.87 10.71 -2.29
N GLU A 135 -1.76 10.95 -1.33
CA GLU A 135 -2.73 12.06 -1.32
C GLU A 135 -2.12 13.39 -0.86
N LEU A 136 -0.99 13.36 -0.14
CA LEU A 136 -0.29 14.58 0.24
C LEU A 136 0.05 15.37 -1.04
N LYS A 137 -0.77 16.37 -1.32
CA LYS A 137 -0.43 17.41 -2.31
C LYS A 137 0.78 18.14 -1.77
N ILE A 138 1.93 17.96 -2.41
CA ILE A 138 3.10 18.76 -2.09
C ILE A 138 2.80 20.17 -2.58
N PRO A 139 2.57 21.14 -1.70
CA PRO A 139 2.19 22.49 -2.09
C PRO A 139 3.36 23.29 -2.69
N PHE A 140 4.52 22.66 -2.79
CA PHE A 140 5.79 23.27 -3.20
C PHE A 140 6.13 22.93 -4.64
N LYS A 141 6.72 23.91 -5.33
CA LYS A 141 7.30 23.77 -6.68
C LYS A 141 8.78 24.20 -6.64
N GLU A 142 9.54 23.74 -7.62
CA GLU A 142 10.90 24.27 -7.81
C GLU A 142 10.86 25.77 -8.11
N GLY A 143 11.79 26.47 -7.50
CA GLY A 143 11.85 27.93 -7.56
C GLY A 143 10.99 28.63 -6.51
N ASP A 144 10.12 27.93 -5.78
CA ASP A 144 9.34 28.54 -4.72
C ASP A 144 10.23 29.06 -3.59
N LEU A 145 9.83 30.21 -3.06
CA LEU A 145 10.43 30.74 -1.83
C LEU A 145 9.76 30.07 -0.63
N VAL A 146 10.57 29.45 0.20
CA VAL A 146 10.14 28.73 1.39
C VAL A 146 10.82 29.26 2.63
N MET A 147 10.18 29.07 3.77
CA MET A 147 10.71 29.45 5.08
C MET A 147 10.76 28.22 6.00
N LEU A 148 11.78 28.11 6.82
CA LEU A 148 11.87 27.06 7.82
C LEU A 148 10.99 27.38 9.03
N LYS A 149 10.18 26.38 9.44
CA LYS A 149 9.33 26.48 10.66
C LYS A 149 10.12 26.24 11.94
N THR A 150 11.17 25.42 11.88
CA THR A 150 11.88 24.92 13.06
C THR A 150 13.39 24.83 12.80
N GLY A 151 14.19 24.85 13.87
CA GLY A 151 15.64 24.70 13.82
C GLY A 151 16.40 26.04 13.87
N ASP A 152 17.74 25.96 13.75
CA ASP A 152 18.65 27.11 13.88
C ASP A 152 18.49 28.15 12.78
N PHE A 153 17.86 27.79 11.67
CA PHE A 153 17.61 28.65 10.52
C PHE A 153 16.13 29.08 10.39
N LYS A 154 15.36 29.00 11.47
CA LYS A 154 13.96 29.41 11.49
C LYS A 154 13.80 30.84 10.99
N GLY A 155 12.83 31.05 10.08
CA GLY A 155 12.52 32.37 9.53
C GLY A 155 13.40 32.83 8.38
N MET A 156 14.42 32.07 7.99
CA MET A 156 15.23 32.39 6.82
C MET A 156 14.52 32.01 5.52
N LYS A 157 14.68 32.81 4.48
CA LYS A 157 14.13 32.62 3.15
C LYS A 157 15.05 31.75 2.32
N TRP A 158 14.53 30.71 1.72
CA TRP A 158 15.27 29.75 0.93
C TRP A 158 14.57 29.50 -0.39
N THR A 159 15.34 29.17 -1.41
CA THR A 159 14.78 28.82 -2.71
C THR A 159 14.75 27.30 -2.85
N MET A 160 13.58 26.77 -3.16
CA MET A 160 13.38 25.36 -3.46
C MET A 160 14.15 24.98 -4.73
N ARG A 161 15.02 23.99 -4.64
CA ARG A 161 15.76 23.49 -5.79
C ARG A 161 15.19 22.20 -6.34
N THR A 162 14.94 21.21 -5.48
CA THR A 162 14.46 19.89 -5.87
C THR A 162 13.64 19.29 -4.75
N ILE A 163 12.59 18.53 -5.08
CA ILE A 163 11.72 17.86 -4.12
C ILE A 163 11.84 16.36 -4.32
N ASP A 164 12.14 15.63 -3.25
CA ASP A 164 12.09 14.17 -3.19
C ASP A 164 10.86 13.76 -2.39
N ALA A 165 9.76 13.48 -3.12
CA ALA A 165 8.49 13.10 -2.51
C ALA A 165 8.53 11.71 -1.85
N GLU A 166 9.41 10.82 -2.30
CA GLU A 166 9.53 9.47 -1.74
C GLU A 166 10.13 9.52 -0.34
N LYS A 167 11.13 10.37 -0.16
CA LYS A 167 11.83 10.56 1.12
C LYS A 167 11.18 11.64 1.99
N ASN A 168 10.12 12.31 1.50
CA ASN A 168 9.53 13.48 2.15
C ASN A 168 10.56 14.60 2.44
N THR A 169 11.53 14.79 1.53
CA THR A 169 12.60 15.76 1.67
C THR A 169 12.67 16.71 0.48
N ALA A 170 13.28 17.87 0.69
CA ALA A 170 13.62 18.82 -0.37
C ALA A 170 15.07 19.25 -0.29
N ILE A 171 15.66 19.59 -1.43
CA ILE A 171 16.92 20.31 -1.50
C ILE A 171 16.60 21.78 -1.68
N VAL A 172 17.02 22.60 -0.75
CA VAL A 172 16.87 24.05 -0.79
C VAL A 172 18.23 24.70 -0.86
N ASN A 173 18.32 25.83 -1.57
CA ASN A 173 19.54 26.62 -1.64
C ASN A 173 19.51 27.71 -0.56
N ILE A 174 20.52 27.70 0.28
CA ILE A 174 20.75 28.75 1.27
C ILE A 174 21.86 29.65 0.74
N GLU A 175 21.67 30.95 0.84
CA GLU A 175 22.76 31.90 0.62
C GLU A 175 23.52 32.15 1.93
N MET A 176 24.74 31.61 2.01
CA MET A 176 25.63 31.80 3.13
C MET A 176 26.93 32.45 2.62
N LEU A 177 27.26 33.60 3.17
CA LEU A 177 28.51 34.34 2.81
C LEU A 177 28.68 34.56 1.29
N GLY A 178 27.57 34.86 0.59
CA GLY A 178 27.57 35.07 -0.87
C GLY A 178 27.68 33.77 -1.69
N ARG A 179 27.51 32.61 -1.08
CA ARG A 179 27.53 31.29 -1.77
C ARG A 179 26.21 30.56 -1.58
N LEU A 180 25.69 30.03 -2.67
CA LEU A 180 24.50 29.15 -2.63
C LEU A 180 24.93 27.75 -2.21
N THR A 181 24.49 27.33 -1.04
CA THR A 181 24.76 26.00 -0.48
C THR A 181 23.49 25.16 -0.49
N PRO A 182 23.47 24.00 -1.16
CA PRO A 182 22.32 23.09 -1.14
C PRO A 182 22.26 22.36 0.21
N VAL A 183 21.06 22.35 0.82
CA VAL A 183 20.78 21.65 2.07
C VAL A 183 19.55 20.78 1.89
N VAL A 184 19.60 19.54 2.40
CA VAL A 184 18.46 18.61 2.41
C VAL A 184 17.63 18.85 3.67
N ILE A 185 16.31 19.01 3.48
CA ILE A 185 15.37 19.32 4.57
C ILE A 185 14.09 18.51 4.38
N ASP A 186 13.47 18.13 5.51
CA ASP A 186 12.17 17.47 5.51
C ASP A 186 11.07 18.46 5.11
N LEU A 187 10.12 18.02 4.26
CA LEU A 187 9.05 18.87 3.73
C LEU A 187 8.09 19.40 4.82
N ASP A 188 7.93 18.67 5.90
CA ASP A 188 7.10 19.07 7.04
C ASP A 188 7.70 20.24 7.87
N LYS A 189 9.00 20.50 7.72
CA LYS A 189 9.71 21.59 8.40
C LYS A 189 9.71 22.92 7.64
N ILE A 190 9.14 22.95 6.42
CA ILE A 190 9.11 24.14 5.57
C ILE A 190 7.67 24.62 5.33
N GLU A 191 7.52 25.90 4.98
CA GLU A 191 6.28 26.52 4.54
C GLU A 191 6.50 27.44 3.35
N LEU A 192 5.47 27.56 2.50
CA LEU A 192 5.48 28.53 1.40
C LEU A 192 5.43 29.95 1.96
N MET A 193 6.24 30.79 1.37
CA MET A 193 6.07 32.23 1.57
C MET A 193 5.00 32.73 0.61
N SER A 194 3.92 33.25 1.20
CA SER A 194 2.87 33.98 0.47
C SER A 194 3.39 35.30 -0.04
#